data_1c4144ed3b5544ccb7a64f2993893b0c
#
_entry.id   1c4144ed3b5544ccb7a64f2993893b0c
#
_cell.length_a   1.000
_cell.length_b   1.000
_cell.length_c   1.000
_cell.angle_alpha   90.00
_cell.angle_beta   90.00
_cell.angle_gamma   90.00
#
_symmetry.space_group_name_H-M   'P 1'
#
loop_
_entity.id
_entity.type
_entity.pdbx_description
1 polymer ?
#
loop_
_entity_poly.entity_id
_entity_poly.type
_entity_poly.pdbx_seq_one_letter_code
_entity_poly.pdbx_strand_id
1 'polypeptide(L)'
;MASIEFGVALPSVRGVGEFARLAERLGYDYLTCGEHVMFHGPVSNSLIALSVAAGATEKIKLMSSIVLLPLYNPVMLAKQTAVLDVASDGRYHMGVGIGGEFPKEFEACGVPVKQRGSRSNEALELIRKLWTEKNVSFEGRYTRFSGVTLEPAPVQKPHPPIWVAGRKEPAMRRAATYGDGWLPYMYTPEMLRESLTKIDAFGREAGRDMSAFRPGLFIFTSVYPDRKEAEEVAARSLGKNYAQDFSKIAGRYVLYGSPEDCPGRWQADLQCPLNSSTIEKLPHPPKRFATRATSWSALERKSLRRGDVLALW
;
A
#
# COMPACT_ATOMS: atom_id res chain seq x y z
N MET A 1 -19.64 8.56 10.22
CA MET A 1 -18.24 9.04 10.41
C MET A 1 -17.33 8.05 9.70
N ALA A 2 -16.43 8.52 8.85
CA ALA A 2 -15.42 7.64 8.27
C ALA A 2 -14.48 7.16 9.39
N SER A 3 -14.36 5.85 9.59
CA SER A 3 -13.42 5.26 10.54
C SER A 3 -12.03 5.22 9.89
N ILE A 4 -10.98 5.53 10.66
CA ILE A 4 -9.61 5.31 10.23
C ILE A 4 -9.34 3.82 10.29
N GLU A 5 -8.79 3.27 9.19
CA GLU A 5 -8.39 1.88 9.09
C GLU A 5 -6.86 1.76 9.23
N PHE A 6 -6.40 0.73 9.93
CA PHE A 6 -4.98 0.50 10.19
C PHE A 6 -4.50 -0.77 9.51
N GLY A 7 -3.39 -0.66 8.81
CA GLY A 7 -2.73 -1.80 8.20
C GLY A 7 -1.34 -2.04 8.79
N VAL A 8 -0.85 -3.26 8.60
CA VAL A 8 0.51 -3.64 8.94
C VAL A 8 1.16 -4.37 7.76
N ALA A 9 2.42 -4.03 7.47
CA ALA A 9 3.18 -4.69 6.42
C ALA A 9 3.79 -6.01 6.91
N LEU A 10 3.85 -7.01 6.02
CA LEU A 10 4.57 -8.24 6.26
C LEU A 10 6.08 -7.94 6.46
N PRO A 11 6.67 -8.33 7.60
CA PRO A 11 8.07 -8.03 7.90
C PRO A 11 9.05 -8.99 7.20
N SER A 12 8.58 -10.12 6.72
CA SER A 12 9.42 -11.20 6.20
C SER A 12 8.68 -12.04 5.16
N VAL A 13 9.46 -12.67 4.28
CA VAL A 13 8.97 -13.69 3.33
C VAL A 13 8.69 -15.04 4.00
N ARG A 14 9.11 -15.22 5.27
CA ARG A 14 8.88 -16.44 6.06
C ARG A 14 7.79 -16.19 7.09
N GLY A 15 7.06 -17.26 7.44
CA GLY A 15 6.04 -17.19 8.48
C GLY A 15 4.82 -16.32 8.11
N VAL A 16 4.55 -16.13 6.82
CA VAL A 16 3.46 -15.26 6.34
C VAL A 16 2.11 -15.61 6.97
N GLY A 17 1.72 -16.89 6.98
CA GLY A 17 0.44 -17.30 7.52
C GLY A 17 0.34 -17.09 9.04
N GLU A 18 1.43 -17.28 9.79
CA GLU A 18 1.45 -17.02 11.24
C GLU A 18 1.31 -15.54 11.54
N PHE A 19 2.05 -14.70 10.82
CA PHE A 19 1.97 -13.25 10.97
C PHE A 19 0.60 -12.72 10.57
N ALA A 20 0.02 -13.23 9.47
CA ALA A 20 -1.30 -12.85 9.01
C ALA A 20 -2.38 -13.13 10.08
N ARG A 21 -2.39 -14.35 10.65
CA ARG A 21 -3.28 -14.70 11.76
C ARG A 21 -3.07 -13.83 13.00
N LEU A 22 -1.81 -13.46 13.29
CA LEU A 22 -1.52 -12.57 14.40
C LEU A 22 -2.06 -11.17 14.15
N ALA A 23 -1.82 -10.60 12.96
CA ALA A 23 -2.33 -9.29 12.57
C ALA A 23 -3.87 -9.24 12.66
N GLU A 24 -4.55 -10.27 12.16
CA GLU A 24 -6.00 -10.38 12.25
C GLU A 24 -6.49 -10.45 13.71
N ARG A 25 -5.88 -11.28 14.56
CA ARG A 25 -6.24 -11.35 15.99
C ARG A 25 -6.00 -10.04 16.73
N LEU A 26 -4.97 -9.29 16.34
CA LEU A 26 -4.69 -7.96 16.91
C LEU A 26 -5.67 -6.88 16.40
N GLY A 27 -6.54 -7.24 15.44
CA GLY A 27 -7.58 -6.37 14.91
C GLY A 27 -7.05 -5.32 13.95
N TYR A 28 -5.97 -5.58 13.21
CA TYR A 28 -5.60 -4.75 12.06
C TYR A 28 -6.65 -4.91 10.95
N ASP A 29 -6.92 -3.80 10.26
CA ASP A 29 -7.88 -3.78 9.16
C ASP A 29 -7.26 -4.30 7.86
N TYR A 30 -5.94 -4.07 7.68
CA TYR A 30 -5.18 -4.50 6.51
C TYR A 30 -3.90 -5.25 6.89
N LEU A 31 -3.62 -6.30 6.13
CA LEU A 31 -2.29 -6.87 5.98
C LEU A 31 -1.74 -6.48 4.62
N THR A 32 -0.54 -5.89 4.59
CA THR A 32 0.03 -5.42 3.34
C THR A 32 1.34 -6.11 3.01
N CYS A 33 1.67 -6.19 1.73
CA CYS A 33 2.93 -6.74 1.25
C CYS A 33 3.47 -5.92 0.08
N GLY A 34 4.68 -5.39 0.23
CA GLY A 34 5.43 -4.80 -0.87
C GLY A 34 6.15 -5.86 -1.72
N GLU A 35 6.67 -5.45 -2.87
CA GLU A 35 7.47 -6.34 -3.71
C GLU A 35 8.60 -5.63 -4.42
N HIS A 36 9.59 -6.41 -4.77
CA HIS A 36 10.60 -6.16 -5.79
C HIS A 36 10.96 -7.48 -6.45
N VAL A 37 11.29 -7.44 -7.74
CA VAL A 37 11.88 -8.61 -8.42
C VAL A 37 13.31 -8.79 -7.94
N MET A 38 14.05 -7.69 -7.83
CA MET A 38 15.40 -7.59 -7.28
C MET A 38 15.54 -6.27 -6.53
N PHE A 39 16.19 -6.31 -5.36
CA PHE A 39 16.47 -5.11 -4.57
C PHE A 39 17.75 -5.28 -3.76
N HIS A 40 18.05 -4.35 -2.84
CA HIS A 40 19.25 -4.38 -1.98
C HIS A 40 19.23 -5.51 -0.94
N GLY A 41 18.09 -6.13 -0.70
CA GLY A 41 17.89 -7.24 0.24
C GLY A 41 16.75 -8.17 -0.21
N PRO A 42 16.45 -9.22 0.56
CA PRO A 42 15.36 -10.11 0.27
C PRO A 42 14.01 -9.39 0.39
N VAL A 43 13.27 -9.33 -0.70
CA VAL A 43 11.91 -8.77 -0.76
C VAL A 43 10.96 -9.83 -1.30
N SER A 44 9.71 -9.77 -0.88
CA SER A 44 8.68 -10.73 -1.28
C SER A 44 8.14 -10.44 -2.70
N ASN A 45 7.40 -11.40 -3.24
CA ASN A 45 6.38 -11.14 -4.24
C ASN A 45 5.04 -10.97 -3.53
N SER A 46 4.39 -9.82 -3.74
CA SER A 46 3.21 -9.43 -2.99
C SER A 46 2.03 -10.38 -3.20
N LEU A 47 1.77 -10.81 -4.44
CA LEU A 47 0.64 -11.69 -4.75
C LEU A 47 0.82 -13.08 -4.13
N ILE A 48 2.02 -13.66 -4.18
CA ILE A 48 2.31 -14.96 -3.59
C ILE A 48 2.15 -14.90 -2.06
N ALA A 49 2.73 -13.89 -1.42
CA ALA A 49 2.62 -13.73 0.03
C ALA A 49 1.17 -13.51 0.48
N LEU A 50 0.44 -12.66 -0.22
CA LEU A 50 -0.97 -12.38 0.09
C LEU A 50 -1.89 -13.57 -0.20
N SER A 51 -1.55 -14.45 -1.15
CA SER A 51 -2.28 -15.71 -1.36
C SER A 51 -2.12 -16.66 -0.15
N VAL A 52 -0.92 -16.74 0.43
CA VAL A 52 -0.68 -17.50 1.67
C VAL A 52 -1.47 -16.88 2.83
N ALA A 53 -1.48 -15.55 2.94
CA ALA A 53 -2.24 -14.84 3.96
C ALA A 53 -3.76 -15.05 3.79
N ALA A 54 -4.27 -15.05 2.55
CA ALA A 54 -5.68 -15.30 2.24
C ALA A 54 -6.16 -16.65 2.79
N GLY A 55 -5.37 -17.70 2.58
CA GLY A 55 -5.68 -19.03 3.10
C GLY A 55 -5.49 -19.19 4.63
N ALA A 56 -4.86 -18.22 5.28
CA ALA A 56 -4.57 -18.25 6.72
C ALA A 56 -5.50 -17.36 7.57
N THR A 57 -6.33 -16.53 6.94
CA THR A 57 -7.17 -15.49 7.58
C THR A 57 -8.57 -15.48 7.01
N GLU A 58 -9.52 -14.87 7.75
CA GLU A 58 -10.93 -14.82 7.34
C GLU A 58 -11.47 -13.40 7.12
N LYS A 59 -10.91 -12.38 7.79
CA LYS A 59 -11.51 -11.04 7.88
C LYS A 59 -10.59 -9.91 7.45
N ILE A 60 -9.29 -10.02 7.74
CA ILE A 60 -8.33 -8.97 7.44
C ILE A 60 -8.25 -8.72 5.94
N LYS A 61 -8.31 -7.47 5.52
CA LYS A 61 -8.13 -7.07 4.13
C LYS A 61 -6.67 -7.27 3.72
N LEU A 62 -6.46 -7.70 2.50
CA LEU A 62 -5.16 -8.03 1.95
C LEU A 62 -4.80 -7.01 0.88
N MET A 63 -3.63 -6.37 0.99
CA MET A 63 -3.28 -5.32 0.04
C MET A 63 -1.85 -5.43 -0.43
N SER A 64 -1.66 -5.45 -1.75
CA SER A 64 -0.34 -5.20 -2.30
C SER A 64 0.08 -3.74 -2.05
N SER A 65 1.29 -3.52 -1.49
CA SER A 65 1.81 -2.17 -1.21
C SER A 65 3.29 -2.06 -1.58
N ILE A 66 3.59 -2.20 -2.85
CA ILE A 66 2.75 -2.16 -4.07
C ILE A 66 3.18 -3.25 -5.04
N VAL A 67 2.31 -3.61 -6.00
CA VAL A 67 2.71 -4.33 -7.22
C VAL A 67 3.51 -3.39 -8.12
N LEU A 68 4.65 -3.85 -8.63
CA LEU A 68 5.44 -3.13 -9.64
C LEU A 68 4.79 -3.30 -11.02
N LEU A 69 3.68 -2.58 -11.24
CA LEU A 69 2.76 -2.77 -12.36
C LEU A 69 3.41 -2.89 -13.75
N PRO A 70 4.42 -2.05 -14.11
CA PRO A 70 5.00 -2.12 -15.46
C PRO A 70 5.83 -3.37 -15.73
N LEU A 71 6.16 -4.15 -14.70
CA LEU A 71 6.93 -5.39 -14.84
C LEU A 71 6.05 -6.62 -15.09
N TYR A 72 4.72 -6.47 -15.00
CA TYR A 72 3.77 -7.54 -15.27
C TYR A 72 3.17 -7.46 -16.67
N ASN A 73 2.84 -8.63 -17.23
CA ASN A 73 1.86 -8.69 -18.28
C ASN A 73 0.49 -8.35 -17.68
N PRO A 74 -0.22 -7.32 -18.18
CA PRO A 74 -1.46 -6.86 -17.53
C PRO A 74 -2.60 -7.87 -17.58
N VAL A 75 -2.67 -8.74 -18.60
CA VAL A 75 -3.69 -9.79 -18.68
C VAL A 75 -3.47 -10.86 -17.61
N MET A 76 -2.20 -11.28 -17.43
CA MET A 76 -1.83 -12.23 -16.38
C MET A 76 -2.07 -11.65 -14.99
N LEU A 77 -1.72 -10.38 -14.79
CA LEU A 77 -1.97 -9.72 -13.52
C LEU A 77 -3.47 -9.59 -13.23
N ALA A 78 -4.28 -9.21 -14.22
CA ALA A 78 -5.73 -9.17 -14.07
C ALA A 78 -6.31 -10.53 -13.65
N LYS A 79 -5.78 -11.63 -14.23
CA LYS A 79 -6.19 -12.99 -13.87
C LYS A 79 -5.77 -13.36 -12.44
N GLN A 80 -4.51 -13.13 -12.09
CA GLN A 80 -3.97 -13.47 -10.77
C GLN A 80 -4.72 -12.73 -9.66
N THR A 81 -4.97 -11.44 -9.85
CA THR A 81 -5.65 -10.60 -8.87
C THR A 81 -7.14 -10.90 -8.77
N ALA A 82 -7.82 -11.23 -9.88
CA ALA A 82 -9.20 -11.71 -9.85
C ALA A 82 -9.33 -13.04 -9.08
N VAL A 83 -8.40 -13.98 -9.30
CA VAL A 83 -8.38 -15.26 -8.57
C VAL A 83 -8.08 -15.03 -7.08
N LEU A 84 -7.16 -14.13 -6.74
CA LEU A 84 -6.88 -13.79 -5.34
C LEU A 84 -8.08 -13.13 -4.68
N ASP A 85 -8.81 -12.30 -5.39
CA ASP A 85 -10.05 -11.69 -4.90
C ASP A 85 -11.11 -12.76 -4.58
N VAL A 86 -11.34 -13.69 -5.49
CA VAL A 86 -12.24 -14.83 -5.26
C VAL A 86 -11.76 -15.70 -4.09
N ALA A 87 -10.47 -16.07 -4.06
CA ALA A 87 -9.91 -16.95 -3.04
C ALA A 87 -9.88 -16.32 -1.64
N SER A 88 -9.90 -14.99 -1.57
CA SER A 88 -9.96 -14.24 -0.31
C SER A 88 -11.37 -13.79 0.06
N ASP A 89 -12.41 -14.20 -0.68
CA ASP A 89 -13.80 -13.77 -0.49
C ASP A 89 -13.94 -12.24 -0.47
N GLY A 90 -13.36 -11.60 -1.52
CA GLY A 90 -13.48 -10.14 -1.73
C GLY A 90 -12.67 -9.29 -0.76
N ARG A 91 -11.59 -9.81 -0.18
CA ARG A 91 -10.73 -9.05 0.75
C ARG A 91 -9.49 -8.42 0.09
N TYR A 92 -9.25 -8.69 -1.19
CA TYR A 92 -8.06 -8.19 -1.87
C TYR A 92 -8.23 -6.75 -2.34
N HIS A 93 -7.21 -5.93 -2.12
CA HIS A 93 -7.06 -4.58 -2.63
C HIS A 93 -5.77 -4.47 -3.43
N MET A 94 -5.84 -3.96 -4.65
CA MET A 94 -4.69 -3.86 -5.53
C MET A 94 -3.97 -2.52 -5.38
N GLY A 95 -2.91 -2.47 -4.59
CA GLY A 95 -1.99 -1.33 -4.58
C GLY A 95 -0.94 -1.47 -5.68
N VAL A 96 -0.75 -0.43 -6.47
CA VAL A 96 0.15 -0.41 -7.63
C VAL A 96 1.10 0.77 -7.61
N GLY A 97 2.31 0.54 -8.09
CA GLY A 97 3.31 1.57 -8.30
C GLY A 97 4.08 1.34 -9.61
N ILE A 98 4.83 2.35 -10.02
CA ILE A 98 5.59 2.27 -11.27
C ILE A 98 7.05 1.83 -11.05
N GLY A 99 7.51 1.73 -9.82
CA GLY A 99 8.92 1.40 -9.50
C GLY A 99 9.94 2.36 -10.11
N GLY A 100 11.14 1.85 -10.32
CA GLY A 100 12.26 2.59 -10.93
C GLY A 100 13.35 2.99 -9.93
N GLU A 101 13.24 2.57 -8.67
CA GLU A 101 14.25 2.77 -7.63
C GLU A 101 15.45 1.84 -7.86
N PHE A 102 15.23 0.69 -8.48
CA PHE A 102 16.27 -0.27 -8.84
C PHE A 102 16.20 -0.58 -10.36
N PRO A 103 16.86 0.20 -11.23
CA PRO A 103 16.74 0.06 -12.69
C PRO A 103 17.11 -1.31 -13.25
N LYS A 104 17.99 -2.06 -12.56
CA LYS A 104 18.41 -3.40 -12.99
C LYS A 104 17.29 -4.43 -12.96
N GLU A 105 16.28 -4.27 -12.12
CA GLU A 105 15.12 -5.19 -12.13
C GLU A 105 14.28 -4.98 -13.40
N PHE A 106 14.22 -3.75 -13.93
CA PHE A 106 13.56 -3.46 -15.20
C PHE A 106 14.32 -4.05 -16.38
N GLU A 107 15.65 -3.93 -16.38
CA GLU A 107 16.52 -4.54 -17.38
C GLU A 107 16.34 -6.06 -17.41
N ALA A 108 16.41 -6.71 -16.25
CA ALA A 108 16.23 -8.16 -16.11
C ALA A 108 14.82 -8.63 -16.56
N CYS A 109 13.79 -7.80 -16.38
CA CYS A 109 12.44 -8.08 -16.84
C CYS A 109 12.18 -7.65 -18.29
N GLY A 110 13.17 -7.14 -19.02
CA GLY A 110 13.02 -6.69 -20.41
C GLY A 110 12.13 -5.47 -20.59
N VAL A 111 11.96 -4.66 -19.55
CA VAL A 111 11.08 -3.47 -19.58
C VAL A 111 11.91 -2.19 -19.55
N PRO A 112 11.86 -1.34 -20.58
CA PRO A 112 12.54 -0.04 -20.55
C PRO A 112 11.98 0.86 -19.42
N VAL A 113 12.83 1.29 -18.48
CA VAL A 113 12.46 2.13 -17.33
C VAL A 113 11.69 3.39 -17.75
N LYS A 114 12.06 3.99 -18.89
CA LYS A 114 11.39 5.19 -19.43
C LYS A 114 9.92 4.96 -19.81
N GLN A 115 9.52 3.71 -20.06
CA GLN A 115 8.16 3.34 -20.43
C GLN A 115 7.27 3.02 -19.22
N ARG A 116 7.82 2.98 -18.00
CA ARG A 116 7.09 2.51 -16.82
C ARG A 116 5.77 3.25 -16.55
N GLY A 117 5.72 4.55 -16.79
CA GLY A 117 4.50 5.35 -16.60
C GLY A 117 3.41 5.03 -17.63
N SER A 118 3.76 5.02 -18.94
CA SER A 118 2.80 4.72 -20.00
C SER A 118 2.31 3.28 -19.98
N ARG A 119 3.19 2.32 -19.69
CA ARG A 119 2.80 0.93 -19.48
C ARG A 119 1.81 0.77 -18.32
N SER A 120 2.04 1.49 -17.22
CA SER A 120 1.12 1.44 -16.06
C SER A 120 -0.25 2.04 -16.37
N ASN A 121 -0.31 3.13 -17.13
CA ASN A 121 -1.59 3.73 -17.53
C ASN A 121 -2.41 2.76 -18.38
N GLU A 122 -1.77 2.20 -19.42
CA GLU A 122 -2.42 1.19 -20.29
C GLU A 122 -2.84 -0.06 -19.51
N ALA A 123 -1.97 -0.53 -18.61
CA ALA A 123 -2.27 -1.72 -17.79
C ALA A 123 -3.49 -1.49 -16.88
N LEU A 124 -3.60 -0.32 -16.23
CA LEU A 124 -4.74 -0.01 -15.37
C LEU A 124 -6.06 0.06 -16.14
N GLU A 125 -6.05 0.69 -17.31
CA GLU A 125 -7.21 0.72 -18.20
C GLU A 125 -7.64 -0.71 -18.58
N LEU A 126 -6.69 -1.51 -19.06
CA LEU A 126 -6.95 -2.87 -19.51
C LEU A 126 -7.42 -3.78 -18.38
N ILE A 127 -6.78 -3.73 -17.22
CA ILE A 127 -7.13 -4.56 -16.07
C ILE A 127 -8.58 -4.27 -15.63
N ARG A 128 -8.96 -3.00 -15.54
CA ARG A 128 -10.35 -2.62 -15.20
C ARG A 128 -11.34 -3.18 -16.20
N LYS A 129 -11.08 -3.05 -17.51
CA LYS A 129 -11.93 -3.62 -18.55
C LYS A 129 -12.08 -5.15 -18.40
N LEU A 130 -10.96 -5.87 -18.23
CA LEU A 130 -10.98 -7.32 -18.06
C LEU A 130 -11.78 -7.77 -16.82
N TRP A 131 -11.79 -6.97 -15.75
CA TRP A 131 -12.53 -7.30 -14.54
C TRP A 131 -14.03 -7.02 -14.63
N THR A 132 -14.44 -6.08 -15.50
CA THR A 132 -15.82 -5.54 -15.52
C THR A 132 -16.59 -5.85 -16.79
N GLU A 133 -15.90 -6.20 -17.88
CA GLU A 133 -16.51 -6.40 -19.19
C GLU A 133 -16.32 -7.82 -19.70
N LYS A 134 -17.20 -8.28 -20.58
CA LYS A 134 -17.09 -9.53 -21.34
C LYS A 134 -16.72 -9.23 -22.78
N ASN A 135 -16.14 -10.22 -23.46
CA ASN A 135 -15.75 -10.11 -24.88
C ASN A 135 -14.88 -8.87 -25.15
N VAL A 136 -13.89 -8.63 -24.27
CA VAL A 136 -13.00 -7.47 -24.33
C VAL A 136 -12.10 -7.56 -25.55
N SER A 137 -12.05 -6.49 -26.34
CA SER A 137 -11.02 -6.24 -27.34
C SER A 137 -10.22 -5.00 -26.92
N PHE A 138 -8.91 -5.01 -27.12
CA PHE A 138 -8.03 -3.94 -26.69
C PHE A 138 -6.93 -3.67 -27.72
N GLU A 139 -6.79 -2.41 -28.13
CA GLU A 139 -5.82 -1.92 -29.12
C GLU A 139 -4.86 -0.90 -28.46
N GLY A 140 -4.07 -1.37 -27.53
CA GLY A 140 -3.09 -0.54 -26.82
C GLY A 140 -1.74 -0.47 -27.55
N ARG A 141 -0.86 0.33 -27.01
CA ARG A 141 0.53 0.44 -27.48
C ARG A 141 1.35 -0.82 -27.16
N TYR A 142 1.11 -1.40 -26.00
CA TYR A 142 1.89 -2.51 -25.44
C TYR A 142 1.13 -3.83 -25.47
N THR A 143 -0.21 -3.78 -25.49
CA THR A 143 -1.07 -4.97 -25.45
C THR A 143 -2.15 -4.87 -26.50
N ARG A 144 -2.35 -5.93 -27.30
CA ARG A 144 -3.38 -6.03 -28.33
C ARG A 144 -3.98 -7.41 -28.36
N PHE A 145 -5.30 -7.49 -28.38
CA PHE A 145 -6.05 -8.73 -28.56
C PHE A 145 -7.53 -8.42 -28.84
N SER A 146 -8.30 -9.44 -29.22
CA SER A 146 -9.73 -9.30 -29.47
C SER A 146 -10.53 -10.43 -28.86
N GLY A 147 -11.75 -10.12 -28.39
CA GLY A 147 -12.80 -11.07 -28.07
C GLY A 147 -12.51 -12.00 -26.89
N VAL A 148 -11.87 -11.52 -25.80
CA VAL A 148 -11.60 -12.36 -24.63
C VAL A 148 -12.50 -12.02 -23.46
N THR A 149 -12.84 -13.01 -22.66
CA THR A 149 -13.54 -12.85 -21.37
C THR A 149 -12.67 -13.43 -20.27
N LEU A 150 -12.45 -12.68 -19.19
CA LEU A 150 -11.69 -13.13 -18.04
C LEU A 150 -12.62 -13.83 -17.04
N GLU A 151 -12.36 -15.12 -16.79
CA GLU A 151 -13.10 -15.93 -15.80
C GLU A 151 -12.12 -16.65 -14.85
N PRO A 152 -12.37 -16.72 -13.53
CA PRO A 152 -13.46 -16.02 -12.86
C PRO A 152 -13.28 -14.51 -12.87
N ALA A 153 -14.37 -13.76 -12.95
CA ALA A 153 -14.36 -12.34 -12.65
C ALA A 153 -14.19 -12.12 -11.13
N PRO A 154 -13.68 -10.96 -10.68
CA PRO A 154 -13.62 -10.64 -9.27
C PRO A 154 -15.01 -10.66 -8.59
N VAL A 155 -15.04 -11.04 -7.30
CA VAL A 155 -16.29 -11.02 -6.51
C VAL A 155 -16.65 -9.60 -6.08
N GLN A 156 -15.66 -8.75 -5.81
CA GLN A 156 -15.89 -7.33 -5.50
C GLN A 156 -16.45 -6.57 -6.69
N LYS A 157 -17.40 -5.67 -6.45
CA LYS A 157 -18.03 -4.86 -7.50
C LYS A 157 -17.84 -3.37 -7.24
N PRO A 158 -17.54 -2.59 -8.30
CA PRO A 158 -17.37 -3.02 -9.70
C PRO A 158 -16.10 -3.87 -9.92
N HIS A 159 -15.08 -3.76 -9.09
CA HIS A 159 -13.80 -4.49 -9.12
C HIS A 159 -13.08 -4.35 -7.77
N PRO A 160 -12.01 -5.11 -7.50
CA PRO A 160 -11.15 -4.91 -6.35
C PRO A 160 -10.63 -3.46 -6.30
N PRO A 161 -10.65 -2.79 -5.14
CA PRO A 161 -10.19 -1.40 -5.05
C PRO A 161 -8.74 -1.24 -5.50
N ILE A 162 -8.49 -0.23 -6.34
CA ILE A 162 -7.17 0.09 -6.88
C ILE A 162 -6.58 1.27 -6.12
N TRP A 163 -5.42 1.06 -5.51
CA TRP A 163 -4.66 2.08 -4.81
C TRP A 163 -3.40 2.44 -5.61
N VAL A 164 -3.25 3.70 -5.96
CA VAL A 164 -2.10 4.15 -6.74
C VAL A 164 -1.07 4.78 -5.82
N ALA A 165 0.15 4.24 -5.83
CA ALA A 165 1.27 4.81 -5.08
C ALA A 165 2.07 5.81 -5.91
N GLY A 166 2.84 6.63 -5.21
CA GLY A 166 3.77 7.59 -5.80
C GLY A 166 3.52 9.03 -5.35
N ARG A 167 4.58 9.84 -5.41
CA ARG A 167 4.63 11.17 -4.80
C ARG A 167 4.61 12.34 -5.79
N LYS A 168 4.78 12.07 -7.08
CA LYS A 168 4.87 13.09 -8.11
C LYS A 168 3.55 13.26 -8.85
N GLU A 169 3.35 14.40 -9.45
CA GLU A 169 2.13 14.75 -10.17
C GLU A 169 1.63 13.67 -11.15
N PRO A 170 2.48 13.01 -11.97
CA PRO A 170 2.00 11.93 -12.84
C PRO A 170 1.37 10.76 -12.08
N ALA A 171 1.80 10.48 -10.84
CA ALA A 171 1.17 9.48 -10.00
C ALA A 171 -0.16 9.97 -9.42
N MET A 172 -0.26 11.25 -9.04
CA MET A 172 -1.51 11.88 -8.60
C MET A 172 -2.56 11.88 -9.72
N ARG A 173 -2.18 12.23 -10.95
CA ARG A 173 -3.06 12.15 -12.13
C ARG A 173 -3.52 10.70 -12.37
N ARG A 174 -2.63 9.72 -12.26
CA ARG A 174 -2.96 8.30 -12.38
C ARG A 174 -3.94 7.86 -11.30
N ALA A 175 -3.74 8.27 -10.05
CA ALA A 175 -4.66 8.00 -8.95
C ALA A 175 -6.05 8.62 -9.22
N ALA A 176 -6.08 9.86 -9.66
CA ALA A 176 -7.29 10.56 -10.02
C ALA A 176 -8.04 9.93 -11.21
N THR A 177 -7.33 9.35 -12.18
CA THR A 177 -7.95 8.77 -13.38
C THR A 177 -8.39 7.32 -13.17
N TYR A 178 -7.57 6.50 -12.53
CA TYR A 178 -7.78 5.04 -12.48
C TYR A 178 -7.97 4.48 -11.08
N GLY A 179 -7.52 5.20 -10.04
CA GLY A 179 -7.50 4.69 -8.67
C GLY A 179 -8.79 4.94 -7.90
N ASP A 180 -9.07 4.07 -6.93
CA ASP A 180 -10.10 4.25 -5.90
C ASP A 180 -9.48 4.87 -4.63
N GLY A 181 -8.15 4.88 -4.57
CA GLY A 181 -7.38 5.52 -3.51
C GLY A 181 -5.96 5.86 -3.94
N TRP A 182 -5.30 6.62 -3.09
CA TRP A 182 -3.90 7.04 -3.28
C TRP A 182 -3.08 6.75 -2.04
N LEU A 183 -1.86 6.23 -2.23
CA LEU A 183 -0.98 5.73 -1.19
C LEU A 183 0.44 6.28 -1.37
N PRO A 184 0.75 7.46 -0.85
CA PRO A 184 2.11 7.98 -0.79
C PRO A 184 2.88 7.39 0.39
N TYR A 185 4.22 7.50 0.34
CA TYR A 185 5.12 7.25 1.44
C TYR A 185 6.12 8.40 1.59
N MET A 186 6.74 8.54 2.76
CA MET A 186 7.62 9.68 3.07
C MET A 186 6.93 11.03 2.80
N TYR A 187 5.81 11.25 3.45
CA TYR A 187 4.99 12.44 3.35
C TYR A 187 4.82 13.11 4.71
N THR A 188 4.76 14.43 4.71
CA THR A 188 4.29 15.21 5.86
C THR A 188 2.79 15.49 5.71
N PRO A 189 2.09 15.86 6.78
CA PRO A 189 0.67 16.22 6.72
C PRO A 189 0.37 17.33 5.70
N GLU A 190 1.25 18.34 5.59
CA GLU A 190 1.11 19.46 4.64
C GLU A 190 1.20 18.96 3.21
N MET A 191 2.21 18.13 2.91
CA MET A 191 2.37 17.52 1.57
C MET A 191 1.16 16.66 1.20
N LEU A 192 0.60 15.93 2.19
CA LEU A 192 -0.59 15.11 1.97
C LEU A 192 -1.79 15.96 1.60
N ARG A 193 -2.06 17.03 2.36
CA ARG A 193 -3.15 17.98 2.14
C ARG A 193 -3.08 18.61 0.74
N GLU A 194 -1.91 19.18 0.40
CA GLU A 194 -1.69 19.80 -0.90
C GLU A 194 -1.89 18.82 -2.06
N SER A 195 -1.39 17.58 -1.90
CA SER A 195 -1.50 16.56 -2.93
C SER A 195 -2.93 16.07 -3.11
N LEU A 196 -3.70 15.91 -2.04
CA LEU A 196 -5.12 15.53 -2.12
C LEU A 196 -5.95 16.60 -2.83
N THR A 197 -5.66 17.90 -2.60
CA THR A 197 -6.28 18.99 -3.35
C THR A 197 -6.01 18.89 -4.85
N LYS A 198 -4.77 18.56 -5.23
CA LYS A 198 -4.40 18.36 -6.64
C LYS A 198 -5.10 17.13 -7.24
N ILE A 199 -5.15 16.03 -6.50
CA ILE A 199 -5.82 14.79 -6.94
C ILE A 199 -7.32 15.04 -7.18
N ASP A 200 -7.97 15.77 -6.30
CA ASP A 200 -9.38 16.14 -6.46
C ASP A 200 -9.59 16.99 -7.72
N ALA A 201 -8.73 17.99 -7.97
CA ALA A 201 -8.78 18.79 -9.19
C ALA A 201 -8.60 17.91 -10.45
N PHE A 202 -7.61 17.02 -10.47
CA PHE A 202 -7.39 16.11 -11.59
C PHE A 202 -8.54 15.12 -11.80
N GLY A 203 -9.20 14.68 -10.72
CA GLY A 203 -10.39 13.85 -10.82
C GLY A 203 -11.56 14.57 -11.48
N ARG A 204 -11.79 15.83 -11.11
CA ARG A 204 -12.80 16.69 -11.76
C ARG A 204 -12.47 16.96 -13.23
N GLU A 205 -11.20 17.25 -13.55
CA GLU A 205 -10.76 17.40 -14.95
C GLU A 205 -11.03 16.11 -15.76
N ALA A 206 -10.92 14.94 -15.14
CA ALA A 206 -11.21 13.64 -15.75
C ALA A 206 -12.71 13.26 -15.73
N GLY A 207 -13.58 14.12 -15.26
CA GLY A 207 -15.02 13.87 -15.16
C GLY A 207 -15.41 12.80 -14.14
N ARG A 208 -14.57 12.54 -13.12
CA ARG A 208 -14.84 11.54 -12.09
C ARG A 208 -15.49 12.14 -10.85
N ASP A 209 -16.43 11.40 -10.28
CA ASP A 209 -16.86 11.63 -8.90
C ASP A 209 -15.78 11.15 -7.94
N MET A 210 -15.23 12.07 -7.14
CA MET A 210 -14.18 11.82 -6.15
C MET A 210 -14.73 11.61 -4.74
N SER A 211 -16.04 11.59 -4.54
CA SER A 211 -16.65 11.49 -3.21
C SER A 211 -16.30 10.19 -2.47
N ALA A 212 -16.11 9.10 -3.21
CA ALA A 212 -15.69 7.80 -2.68
C ALA A 212 -14.17 7.57 -2.71
N PHE A 213 -13.38 8.55 -3.18
CA PHE A 213 -11.92 8.41 -3.25
C PHE A 213 -11.30 8.35 -1.86
N ARG A 214 -10.41 7.39 -1.64
CA ARG A 214 -9.84 7.10 -0.33
C ARG A 214 -8.37 7.57 -0.24
N PRO A 215 -8.05 8.49 0.66
CA PRO A 215 -6.65 8.80 0.96
C PRO A 215 -6.07 7.72 1.88
N GLY A 216 -4.83 7.33 1.61
CA GLY A 216 -4.03 6.48 2.49
C GLY A 216 -2.66 7.11 2.73
N LEU A 217 -1.94 6.61 3.70
CA LEU A 217 -0.55 6.98 3.98
C LEU A 217 0.24 5.75 4.41
N PHE A 218 1.30 5.44 3.66
CA PHE A 218 2.26 4.44 4.08
C PHE A 218 3.35 5.13 4.93
N ILE A 219 3.43 4.77 6.20
CA ILE A 219 4.37 5.37 7.15
C ILE A 219 5.29 4.30 7.76
N PHE A 220 6.58 4.56 7.75
CA PHE A 220 7.53 3.72 8.48
C PHE A 220 7.44 4.01 9.98
N THR A 221 7.54 2.96 10.79
CA THR A 221 7.36 3.07 12.24
C THR A 221 8.48 2.34 12.97
N SER A 222 9.03 2.97 14.01
CA SER A 222 10.05 2.41 14.89
C SER A 222 9.65 2.70 16.34
N VAL A 223 9.24 1.66 17.09
CA VAL A 223 8.73 1.79 18.45
C VAL A 223 9.68 1.09 19.43
N TYR A 224 10.29 1.87 20.31
CA TYR A 224 11.20 1.42 21.36
C TYR A 224 10.92 2.18 22.66
N PRO A 225 11.26 1.62 23.83
CA PRO A 225 11.10 2.33 25.10
C PRO A 225 11.87 3.65 25.15
N ASP A 226 13.04 3.69 24.54
CA ASP A 226 13.85 4.90 24.39
C ASP A 226 13.66 5.52 23.01
N ARG A 227 13.32 6.81 22.98
CA ARG A 227 13.04 7.56 21.75
C ARG A 227 14.27 7.70 20.85
N LYS A 228 15.46 7.88 21.43
CA LYS A 228 16.70 8.03 20.67
C LYS A 228 17.06 6.69 20.01
N GLU A 229 16.93 5.59 20.75
CA GLU A 229 17.09 4.23 20.20
C GLU A 229 16.11 4.02 19.03
N ALA A 230 14.84 4.39 19.18
CA ALA A 230 13.85 4.28 18.12
C ALA A 230 14.25 5.03 16.84
N GLU A 231 14.76 6.25 16.97
CA GLU A 231 15.24 7.07 15.86
C GLU A 231 16.45 6.45 15.16
N GLU A 232 17.45 6.02 15.94
CA GLU A 232 18.67 5.40 15.44
C GLU A 232 18.38 4.08 14.69
N VAL A 233 17.48 3.26 15.22
CA VAL A 233 17.03 2.02 14.58
C VAL A 233 16.31 2.33 13.26
N ALA A 234 15.41 3.32 13.25
CA ALA A 234 14.74 3.73 12.03
C ALA A 234 15.72 4.15 10.94
N ALA A 235 16.64 5.06 11.28
CA ALA A 235 17.65 5.56 10.33
C ALA A 235 18.52 4.44 9.77
N ARG A 236 19.01 3.55 10.63
CA ARG A 236 19.86 2.41 10.25
C ARG A 236 19.12 1.40 9.37
N SER A 237 17.89 1.01 9.73
CA SER A 237 17.09 0.06 8.97
C SER A 237 16.74 0.58 7.58
N LEU A 238 16.24 1.81 7.50
CA LEU A 238 15.90 2.42 6.22
C LEU A 238 17.14 2.67 5.38
N GLY A 239 18.25 3.10 6.01
CA GLY A 239 19.53 3.26 5.34
C GLY A 239 20.02 1.97 4.67
N LYS A 240 19.88 0.84 5.36
CA LYS A 240 20.21 -0.48 4.81
C LYS A 240 19.29 -0.89 3.67
N ASN A 241 17.97 -0.68 3.84
CA ASN A 241 16.97 -1.11 2.87
C ASN A 241 17.04 -0.33 1.55
N TYR A 242 17.35 0.96 1.62
CA TYR A 242 17.39 1.85 0.46
C TYR A 242 18.80 2.20 -0.02
N ALA A 243 19.84 1.71 0.64
CA ALA A 243 21.24 2.05 0.39
C ALA A 243 21.48 3.58 0.38
N GLN A 244 20.86 4.30 1.31
CA GLN A 244 20.91 5.76 1.46
C GLN A 244 21.08 6.16 2.94
N ASP A 245 21.63 7.34 3.20
CA ASP A 245 21.71 7.91 4.55
C ASP A 245 20.33 8.49 4.97
N PHE A 246 19.69 7.84 5.93
CA PHE A 246 18.42 8.28 6.52
C PHE A 246 18.59 9.06 7.82
N SER A 247 19.79 9.25 8.34
CA SER A 247 20.01 9.90 9.65
C SER A 247 19.41 11.31 9.73
N LYS A 248 19.42 12.06 8.63
CA LYS A 248 18.91 13.43 8.56
C LYS A 248 17.41 13.54 8.24
N ILE A 249 16.81 12.48 7.73
CA ILE A 249 15.42 12.53 7.22
C ILE A 249 14.46 11.62 7.98
N ALA A 250 14.96 10.66 8.78
CA ALA A 250 14.13 9.78 9.57
C ALA A 250 13.18 10.58 10.47
N GLY A 251 13.66 11.61 11.14
CA GLY A 251 12.86 12.47 12.02
C GLY A 251 11.67 13.15 11.36
N ARG A 252 11.69 13.28 10.03
CA ARG A 252 10.63 13.95 9.27
C ARG A 252 9.57 12.97 8.73
N TYR A 253 9.95 11.74 8.40
CA TYR A 253 9.11 10.82 7.63
C TYR A 253 8.82 9.50 8.33
N VAL A 254 9.36 9.31 9.54
CA VAL A 254 9.19 8.08 10.31
C VAL A 254 8.43 8.39 11.59
N LEU A 255 7.47 7.56 11.92
CA LEU A 255 6.85 7.57 13.23
C LEU A 255 7.77 6.78 14.19
N TYR A 256 8.42 7.46 15.14
CA TYR A 256 9.30 6.82 16.09
C TYR A 256 9.13 7.37 17.50
N GLY A 257 9.40 6.53 18.48
CA GLY A 257 9.33 6.88 19.91
C GLY A 257 8.84 5.72 20.75
N SER A 258 8.44 6.03 21.99
CA SER A 258 7.81 5.07 22.89
C SER A 258 6.39 4.71 22.42
N PRO A 259 5.80 3.63 22.95
CA PRO A 259 4.40 3.33 22.70
C PRO A 259 3.43 4.46 23.10
N GLU A 260 3.82 5.28 24.07
CA GLU A 260 3.05 6.43 24.56
C GLU A 260 3.20 7.65 23.65
N ASP A 261 4.41 7.86 23.07
CA ASP A 261 4.68 8.99 22.18
C ASP A 261 3.99 8.87 20.82
N CYS A 262 3.92 7.66 20.29
CA CYS A 262 3.42 7.40 18.95
C CYS A 262 1.96 7.85 18.73
N PRO A 263 1.00 7.64 19.65
CA PRO A 263 -0.38 8.10 19.49
C PRO A 263 -0.53 9.62 19.38
N GLY A 264 0.24 10.38 20.17
CA GLY A 264 0.21 11.85 20.14
C GLY A 264 0.72 12.44 18.82
N ARG A 265 1.78 11.87 18.27
CA ARG A 265 2.29 12.27 16.95
C ARG A 265 1.33 11.89 15.83
N TRP A 266 0.71 10.71 15.90
CA TRP A 266 -0.35 10.31 14.98
C TRP A 266 -1.50 11.32 14.93
N GLN A 267 -1.97 11.78 16.08
CA GLN A 267 -3.04 12.78 16.14
C GLN A 267 -2.60 14.11 15.54
N ALA A 268 -1.37 14.55 15.80
CA ALA A 268 -0.81 15.74 15.18
C ALA A 268 -0.65 15.60 13.65
N ASP A 269 -0.20 14.45 13.20
CA ASP A 269 0.02 14.16 11.78
C ASP A 269 -1.29 13.93 11.01
N LEU A 270 -2.32 13.39 11.68
CA LEU A 270 -3.68 13.18 11.12
C LEU A 270 -4.61 14.38 11.25
N GLN A 271 -4.23 15.46 11.91
CA GLN A 271 -4.94 16.75 11.84
C GLN A 271 -4.90 17.39 10.43
N CYS A 272 -4.49 16.60 9.45
CA CYS A 272 -4.74 16.85 8.04
C CYS A 272 -6.26 16.88 7.78
N PRO A 273 -6.83 17.93 7.21
CA PRO A 273 -8.28 18.11 7.13
C PRO A 273 -8.91 17.15 6.13
N LEU A 274 -9.34 16.02 6.66
CA LEU A 274 -10.57 15.44 6.19
C LEU A 274 -11.66 16.27 6.86
N ASN A 275 -12.25 17.22 6.19
CA ASN A 275 -13.28 18.15 6.64
C ASN A 275 -13.27 18.49 8.15
N SER A 276 -13.11 19.75 8.54
CA SER A 276 -13.06 20.22 9.94
C SER A 276 -14.20 19.71 10.84
N SER A 277 -15.35 19.39 10.26
CA SER A 277 -16.49 18.78 10.96
C SER A 277 -16.30 17.31 11.35
N THR A 278 -15.31 16.62 10.79
CA THR A 278 -15.04 15.19 11.07
C THR A 278 -14.02 15.05 12.21
N ILE A 279 -13.11 16.02 12.38
CA ILE A 279 -12.04 15.99 13.38
C ILE A 279 -12.55 16.29 14.80
N GLU A 280 -13.49 17.22 14.96
CA GLU A 280 -14.09 17.55 16.27
C GLU A 280 -14.89 16.39 16.89
N LYS A 281 -15.18 15.35 16.12
CA LYS A 281 -15.97 14.18 16.53
C LYS A 281 -15.16 12.90 16.65
N LEU A 282 -13.83 12.96 16.49
CA LEU A 282 -12.99 11.78 16.77
C LEU A 282 -13.00 11.55 18.28
N PRO A 283 -13.49 10.40 18.77
CA PRO A 283 -13.29 10.05 20.18
C PRO A 283 -11.78 10.00 20.43
N HIS A 284 -11.40 10.32 21.68
CA HIS A 284 -10.03 10.10 22.20
C HIS A 284 -9.43 8.82 21.60
N PRO A 285 -8.08 8.74 21.37
CA PRO A 285 -7.44 7.64 20.67
C PRO A 285 -8.08 6.34 21.09
N PRO A 286 -8.57 5.53 20.16
CA PRO A 286 -9.35 4.38 20.52
C PRO A 286 -8.52 3.55 21.48
N LYS A 287 -9.13 3.08 22.59
CA LYS A 287 -8.52 2.13 23.56
C LYS A 287 -7.78 0.98 22.81
N ARG A 288 -8.17 0.71 21.57
CA ARG A 288 -7.52 -0.18 20.62
C ARG A 288 -6.07 0.19 20.29
N PHE A 289 -5.67 1.47 20.29
CA PHE A 289 -4.27 1.85 20.01
C PHE A 289 -3.38 1.57 21.24
N ALA A 290 -3.84 1.89 22.45
CA ALA A 290 -3.13 1.55 23.69
C ALA A 290 -3.05 0.03 23.88
N THR A 291 -4.13 -0.73 23.57
CA THR A 291 -4.16 -2.20 23.63
C THR A 291 -3.28 -2.82 22.54
N ARG A 292 -3.20 -2.19 21.36
CA ARG A 292 -2.32 -2.64 20.28
C ARG A 292 -0.84 -2.32 20.58
N ALA A 293 -0.52 -1.18 21.19
CA ALA A 293 0.84 -0.85 21.62
C ALA A 293 1.36 -1.83 22.69
N THR A 294 0.52 -2.25 23.65
CA THR A 294 0.89 -3.30 24.63
C THR A 294 1.05 -4.69 24.01
N SER A 295 0.40 -4.96 22.86
CA SER A 295 0.56 -6.22 22.12
C SER A 295 1.80 -6.26 21.23
N TRP A 296 2.48 -5.12 21.00
CA TRP A 296 3.76 -5.07 20.31
C TRP A 296 4.84 -5.90 21.00
N SER A 297 4.84 -5.95 22.33
CA SER A 297 5.72 -6.85 23.10
C SER A 297 5.50 -8.35 22.78
N ALA A 298 4.35 -8.71 22.27
CA ALA A 298 4.06 -10.09 21.84
C ALA A 298 4.53 -10.35 20.40
N LEU A 299 4.49 -9.35 19.51
CA LEU A 299 5.09 -9.40 18.16
C LEU A 299 6.62 -9.48 18.24
N GLU A 300 7.25 -8.65 19.09
CA GLU A 300 8.70 -8.65 19.28
C GLU A 300 9.24 -9.99 19.80
N ARG A 301 8.48 -10.68 20.66
CA ARG A 301 8.95 -11.93 21.28
C ARG A 301 8.96 -13.14 20.36
N LYS A 302 8.23 -13.15 19.24
CA LYS A 302 8.05 -14.34 18.41
C LYS A 302 8.49 -14.27 16.96
N SER A 303 8.57 -13.09 16.32
CA SER A 303 8.82 -13.02 14.88
C SER A 303 9.66 -11.82 14.39
N LEU A 304 9.83 -10.77 15.18
CA LEU A 304 10.64 -9.61 14.81
C LEU A 304 12.03 -9.71 15.42
N ARG A 305 13.07 -9.56 14.62
CA ARG A 305 14.44 -9.36 15.14
C ARG A 305 14.54 -7.94 15.68
N ARG A 306 15.34 -7.72 16.74
CA ARG A 306 15.70 -6.37 17.18
C ARG A 306 16.20 -5.57 15.98
N GLY A 307 15.53 -4.48 15.65
CA GLY A 307 15.94 -3.59 14.55
C GLY A 307 15.00 -3.57 13.33
N ASP A 308 13.90 -4.30 13.33
CA ASP A 308 12.93 -4.22 12.23
C ASP A 308 12.08 -2.95 12.33
N VAL A 309 11.97 -2.24 11.21
CA VAL A 309 11.07 -1.08 11.05
C VAL A 309 9.79 -1.57 10.37
N LEU A 310 8.66 -1.37 11.02
CA LEU A 310 7.35 -1.72 10.48
C LEU A 310 6.77 -0.56 9.69
N ALA A 311 6.02 -0.90 8.65
CA ALA A 311 5.20 0.06 7.94
C ALA A 311 3.75 -0.06 8.42
N LEU A 312 3.13 1.08 8.74
CA LEU A 312 1.73 1.21 9.13
C LEU A 312 0.96 2.04 8.10
N TRP A 313 -0.31 1.88 8.12
CA TRP A 313 -1.28 2.57 7.27
C TRP A 313 -2.17 3.48 8.08
#